data_170370e7d195043c914ebda8455680f7
#
_entry.id   170370e7d195043c914ebda8455680f7
#
_cell.length_a   1.000
_cell.length_b   1.000
_cell.length_c   1.000
_cell.angle_alpha   90.00
_cell.angle_beta   90.00
_cell.angle_gamma   90.00
#
_symmetry.space_group_name_H-M   'P 1'
#
loop_
_entity.id
_entity.type
_entity.pdbx_description
1 polymer ?
#
loop_
_entity_poly.entity_id
_entity_poly.type
_entity_poly.pdbx_seq_one_letter_code
_entity_poly.pdbx_strand_id
1 'polypeptide(L)'
;MRKIPATMATQHPDNSAAPYWGTSPAISTIDEVEECFRAFSDLGCDEYMWDWEGKFVDEAVVDRLFNKYLKYFLKKQLGRDKFLTFRIPNIWEEPGFRLARSYMAIITAAHTAHEHKVHTPPLFEVILPMTTSAKQLITIQKKYVDALKFEKAIFEERIKRLKHLDLIPLIEGSVTLLASRKILQDYAAAYRKLFKRKLPYLRPFIARSDPALDAGFVSAVLSARGALSEYYRFQKETRIPVYPIIGVGSLPFRGGLSPLTIDSFMKNYSGVRTVTIQSAFRYDYPRSLVIRAIKRLGRELPRAKP
;
A
#
# COMPACT_ATOMS: atom_id res chain seq x y z
N MET A 1 -12.68 -9.15 11.45
CA MET A 1 -12.25 -8.14 10.44
C MET A 1 -10.75 -7.94 10.63
N ARG A 2 -9.95 -7.88 9.55
CA ARG A 2 -8.51 -7.64 9.67
C ARG A 2 -8.24 -6.21 10.19
N LYS A 3 -7.07 -6.00 10.77
CA LYS A 3 -6.57 -4.66 11.09
C LYS A 3 -6.36 -3.87 9.80
N ILE A 4 -6.90 -2.67 9.69
CA ILE A 4 -6.59 -1.73 8.61
C ILE A 4 -5.43 -0.85 9.06
N PRO A 5 -4.30 -0.83 8.33
CA PRO A 5 -3.17 0.03 8.65
C PRO A 5 -3.56 1.51 8.64
N ALA A 6 -3.03 2.28 9.59
CA ALA A 6 -3.20 3.73 9.61
C ALA A 6 -2.01 4.44 8.95
N THR A 7 -0.83 3.85 9.04
CA THR A 7 0.42 4.44 8.53
C THR A 7 1.14 3.46 7.63
N MET A 8 1.49 3.90 6.42
CA MET A 8 2.21 3.14 5.41
C MET A 8 3.53 3.85 5.09
N ALA A 9 4.65 3.32 5.55
CA ALA A 9 5.96 3.80 5.12
C ALA A 9 6.18 3.45 3.63
N THR A 10 6.90 4.30 2.92
CA THR A 10 7.15 4.12 1.48
C THR A 10 8.62 4.29 1.16
N GLN A 11 9.09 3.61 0.13
CA GLN A 11 10.43 3.80 -0.46
C GLN A 11 10.50 5.04 -1.36
N HIS A 12 9.45 5.82 -1.42
CA HIS A 12 9.38 6.97 -2.31
C HIS A 12 10.43 8.02 -1.91
N PRO A 13 11.33 8.40 -2.81
CA PRO A 13 12.36 9.39 -2.51
C PRO A 13 11.74 10.77 -2.43
N ASP A 14 11.55 11.26 -1.20
CA ASP A 14 11.63 12.70 -0.98
C ASP A 14 13.11 13.07 -0.88
N ASN A 15 13.50 14.26 -1.30
CA ASN A 15 14.76 14.83 -0.88
C ASN A 15 14.69 15.01 0.64
N SER A 16 15.35 14.16 1.38
CA SER A 16 15.31 14.13 2.84
C SER A 16 16.71 14.04 3.42
N ALA A 17 16.83 14.31 4.70
CA ALA A 17 18.05 14.02 5.46
C ALA A 17 18.38 12.53 5.42
N ALA A 18 19.62 12.18 5.74
CA ALA A 18 20.04 10.80 5.89
C ALA A 18 19.22 10.10 6.99
N PRO A 19 18.90 8.80 6.82
CA PRO A 19 18.22 8.04 7.85
C PRO A 19 19.10 7.97 9.12
N TYR A 20 18.48 7.93 10.29
CA TYR A 20 19.16 7.95 11.59
C TYR A 20 20.07 6.73 11.84
N TRP A 21 20.06 5.74 10.98
CA TRP A 21 20.99 4.57 11.04
C TRP A 21 22.06 4.59 9.95
N GLY A 22 22.09 5.60 9.11
CA GLY A 22 23.02 5.74 7.99
C GLY A 22 23.55 7.17 7.86
N THR A 23 24.53 7.35 7.02
CA THR A 23 25.20 8.66 6.79
C THR A 23 24.86 9.26 5.42
N SER A 24 24.27 8.46 4.50
CA SER A 24 23.87 8.91 3.17
C SER A 24 22.34 9.06 3.09
N PRO A 25 21.84 10.13 2.47
CA PRO A 25 20.40 10.25 2.16
C PRO A 25 19.94 9.23 1.09
N ALA A 26 20.86 8.73 0.28
CA ALA A 26 20.57 7.68 -0.69
C ALA A 26 20.56 6.31 -0.01
N ILE A 27 19.41 5.62 -0.07
CA ILE A 27 19.25 4.27 0.44
C ILE A 27 19.50 3.31 -0.72
N SER A 28 20.49 2.43 -0.56
CA SER A 28 20.77 1.40 -1.57
C SER A 28 19.72 0.29 -1.53
N THR A 29 19.62 -0.49 -2.61
CA THR A 29 18.70 -1.65 -2.68
C THR A 29 18.95 -2.66 -1.54
N ILE A 30 20.19 -2.77 -1.08
CA ILE A 30 20.55 -3.65 0.05
C ILE A 30 19.99 -3.07 1.37
N ASP A 31 20.04 -1.75 1.53
CA ASP A 31 19.58 -1.06 2.74
C ASP A 31 18.06 -0.93 2.81
N GLU A 32 17.35 -1.07 1.69
CA GLU A 32 15.88 -1.01 1.65
C GLU A 32 15.21 -2.03 2.59
N VAL A 33 15.80 -3.22 2.74
CA VAL A 33 15.31 -4.26 3.68
C VAL A 33 15.45 -3.80 5.13
N GLU A 34 16.57 -3.17 5.46
CA GLU A 34 16.80 -2.54 6.77
C GLU A 34 15.81 -1.41 7.03
N GLU A 35 15.60 -0.55 6.04
CA GLU A 35 14.63 0.55 6.12
C GLU A 35 13.22 0.03 6.40
N CYS A 36 12.78 -1.01 5.68
CA CYS A 36 11.50 -1.67 5.88
C CYS A 36 11.37 -2.18 7.32
N PHE A 37 12.36 -2.91 7.81
CA PHE A 37 12.36 -3.41 9.18
C PHE A 37 12.30 -2.28 10.21
N ARG A 38 13.11 -1.23 10.06
CA ARG A 38 13.14 -0.09 10.99
C ARG A 38 11.85 0.74 10.96
N ALA A 39 11.18 0.82 9.82
CA ALA A 39 9.85 1.44 9.75
C ALA A 39 8.85 0.70 10.66
N PHE A 40 8.93 -0.63 10.73
CA PHE A 40 8.08 -1.44 11.60
C PHE A 40 8.52 -1.42 13.07
N SER A 41 9.82 -1.66 13.32
CA SER A 41 10.37 -1.90 14.67
C SER A 41 10.58 -0.60 15.43
N ASP A 42 11.22 0.37 14.79
CA ASP A 42 11.71 1.58 15.42
C ASP A 42 10.70 2.71 15.39
N LEU A 43 10.04 2.91 14.24
CA LEU A 43 9.09 4.00 14.05
C LEU A 43 7.65 3.58 14.37
N GLY A 44 7.34 2.29 14.32
CA GLY A 44 6.03 1.75 14.65
C GLY A 44 5.00 1.79 13.52
N CYS A 45 5.40 2.06 12.27
CA CYS A 45 4.49 2.01 11.13
C CYS A 45 3.75 0.68 11.06
N ASP A 46 2.50 0.73 10.59
CA ASP A 46 1.68 -0.48 10.44
C ASP A 46 2.00 -1.24 9.17
N GLU A 47 2.31 -0.53 8.10
CA GLU A 47 2.46 -1.05 6.75
C GLU A 47 3.72 -0.47 6.09
N TYR A 48 4.27 -1.20 5.14
CA TYR A 48 5.37 -0.77 4.28
C TYR A 48 5.03 -1.08 2.82
N MET A 49 5.10 -0.07 1.96
CA MET A 49 4.93 -0.24 0.52
C MET A 49 6.27 -0.59 -0.12
N TRP A 50 6.34 -1.80 -0.69
CA TRP A 50 7.47 -2.27 -1.47
C TRP A 50 7.21 -2.01 -2.95
N ASP A 51 8.07 -1.21 -3.56
CA ASP A 51 7.78 -0.55 -4.82
C ASP A 51 8.49 -1.20 -6.00
N TRP A 52 7.74 -1.89 -6.87
CA TRP A 52 8.24 -2.50 -8.09
C TRP A 52 8.20 -1.55 -9.30
N GLU A 53 7.52 -0.41 -9.20
CA GLU A 53 7.34 0.50 -10.31
C GLU A 53 8.64 1.26 -10.63
N GLY A 54 9.04 1.20 -11.90
CA GLY A 54 10.13 2.01 -12.45
C GLY A 54 11.54 1.69 -11.96
N LYS A 55 11.74 0.67 -11.09
CA LYS A 55 13.04 0.35 -10.52
C LYS A 55 13.31 -1.15 -10.35
N PHE A 56 14.56 -1.50 -10.16
CA PHE A 56 14.93 -2.82 -9.66
C PHE A 56 14.67 -2.89 -8.16
N VAL A 57 14.05 -3.98 -7.72
CA VAL A 57 13.76 -4.24 -6.31
C VAL A 57 14.35 -5.56 -5.87
N ASP A 58 14.55 -5.70 -4.58
CA ASP A 58 14.88 -7.00 -3.99
C ASP A 58 13.62 -7.88 -3.97
N GLU A 59 13.61 -8.90 -4.82
CA GLU A 59 12.50 -9.84 -4.95
C GLU A 59 12.38 -10.77 -3.75
N ALA A 60 13.50 -11.01 -3.07
CA ALA A 60 13.61 -11.86 -1.88
C ALA A 60 13.41 -11.09 -0.56
N VAL A 61 12.70 -9.96 -0.60
CA VAL A 61 12.52 -9.10 0.59
C VAL A 61 12.00 -9.84 1.81
N VAL A 62 11.04 -10.77 1.66
CA VAL A 62 10.46 -11.52 2.79
C VAL A 62 11.48 -12.51 3.34
N ASP A 63 12.23 -13.21 2.46
CA ASP A 63 13.30 -14.14 2.87
C ASP A 63 14.37 -13.39 3.67
N ARG A 64 14.82 -12.23 3.20
CA ARG A 64 15.81 -11.40 3.91
C ARG A 64 15.28 -10.85 5.22
N LEU A 65 14.01 -10.42 5.28
CA LEU A 65 13.38 -9.97 6.52
C LEU A 65 13.32 -11.11 7.55
N PHE A 66 12.96 -12.32 7.13
CA PHE A 66 12.90 -13.47 8.05
C PHE A 66 14.27 -13.96 8.43
N ASN A 67 15.22 -14.08 7.51
CA ASN A 67 16.59 -14.47 7.82
C ASN A 67 17.23 -13.54 8.87
N LYS A 68 17.02 -12.22 8.73
CA LYS A 68 17.68 -11.25 9.62
C LYS A 68 16.87 -10.93 10.88
N TYR A 69 15.53 -10.96 10.82
CA TYR A 69 14.66 -10.44 11.88
C TYR A 69 13.53 -11.40 12.30
N LEU A 70 13.70 -12.69 12.13
CA LEU A 70 12.67 -13.70 12.40
C LEU A 70 12.05 -13.56 13.80
N LYS A 71 12.88 -13.35 14.83
CA LYS A 71 12.41 -13.18 16.23
C LYS A 71 11.38 -12.05 16.39
N TYR A 72 11.50 -11.00 15.59
CA TYR A 72 10.51 -9.91 15.56
C TYR A 72 9.22 -10.37 14.87
N PHE A 73 9.32 -10.99 13.70
CA PHE A 73 8.16 -11.39 12.91
C PHE A 73 7.41 -12.59 13.45
N LEU A 74 8.01 -13.40 14.29
CA LEU A 74 7.27 -14.40 15.09
C LEU A 74 6.35 -13.77 16.13
N LYS A 75 6.72 -12.60 16.68
CA LYS A 75 5.91 -11.85 17.64
C LYS A 75 4.92 -10.88 16.94
N LYS A 76 5.33 -10.30 15.82
CA LYS A 76 4.58 -9.30 15.02
C LYS A 76 4.48 -9.79 13.58
N GLN A 77 3.58 -10.74 13.34
CA GLN A 77 3.50 -11.43 12.05
C GLN A 77 3.15 -10.50 10.90
N LEU A 78 3.89 -10.65 9.79
CA LEU A 78 3.50 -10.05 8.51
C LEU A 78 2.16 -10.63 8.06
N GLY A 79 1.29 -9.78 7.52
CA GLY A 79 -0.06 -10.16 7.10
C GLY A 79 -1.10 -10.16 8.21
N ARG A 80 -0.70 -9.98 9.49
CA ARG A 80 -1.60 -9.88 10.64
C ARG A 80 -1.38 -8.62 11.48
N ASP A 81 -0.16 -8.43 11.97
CA ASP A 81 0.22 -7.34 12.89
C ASP A 81 0.93 -6.21 12.15
N LYS A 82 1.71 -6.56 11.15
CA LYS A 82 2.42 -5.69 10.22
C LYS A 82 2.09 -6.11 8.80
N PHE A 83 2.15 -5.17 7.86
CA PHE A 83 1.73 -5.41 6.48
C PHE A 83 2.83 -4.98 5.51
N LEU A 84 3.19 -5.86 4.60
CA LEU A 84 4.03 -5.57 3.45
C LEU A 84 3.14 -5.59 2.22
N THR A 85 3.13 -4.50 1.47
CA THR A 85 2.22 -4.31 0.33
C THR A 85 3.02 -3.95 -0.90
N PHE A 86 2.99 -4.79 -1.93
CA PHE A 86 3.68 -4.50 -3.17
C PHE A 86 2.91 -3.49 -4.02
N ARG A 87 3.57 -2.45 -4.51
CA ARG A 87 3.11 -1.70 -5.66
C ARG A 87 3.61 -2.43 -6.90
N ILE A 88 2.73 -3.22 -7.51
CA ILE A 88 3.10 -4.13 -8.62
C ILE A 88 3.22 -3.37 -9.95
N PRO A 89 4.00 -3.89 -10.91
CA PRO A 89 4.09 -3.32 -12.25
C PRO A 89 2.73 -3.27 -12.95
N ASN A 90 2.43 -2.14 -13.57
CA ASN A 90 1.27 -1.98 -14.43
C ASN A 90 1.60 -2.46 -15.85
N ILE A 91 0.99 -3.56 -16.30
CA ILE A 91 1.31 -4.20 -17.59
C ILE A 91 0.90 -3.37 -18.81
N TRP A 92 0.17 -2.29 -18.65
CA TRP A 92 -0.16 -1.36 -19.73
C TRP A 92 0.89 -0.26 -19.89
N GLU A 93 1.77 -0.11 -18.88
CA GLU A 93 2.84 0.89 -18.83
C GLU A 93 4.24 0.26 -18.78
N GLU A 94 4.33 -0.97 -18.27
CA GLU A 94 5.59 -1.69 -18.08
C GLU A 94 5.57 -3.09 -18.70
N PRO A 95 6.76 -3.68 -19.03
CA PRO A 95 6.84 -5.03 -19.58
C PRO A 95 6.20 -6.09 -18.66
N GLY A 96 5.36 -6.94 -19.23
CA GLY A 96 4.56 -7.92 -18.49
C GLY A 96 5.35 -8.97 -17.71
N PHE A 97 6.62 -9.24 -18.07
CA PHE A 97 7.47 -10.16 -17.30
C PHE A 97 7.75 -9.66 -15.88
N ARG A 98 7.77 -8.35 -15.64
CA ARG A 98 7.95 -7.76 -14.30
C ARG A 98 6.78 -8.12 -13.37
N LEU A 99 5.55 -8.11 -13.90
CA LEU A 99 4.38 -8.57 -13.16
C LEU A 99 4.49 -10.05 -12.79
N ALA A 100 4.94 -10.91 -13.72
CA ALA A 100 5.13 -12.33 -13.43
C ALA A 100 6.15 -12.55 -12.29
N ARG A 101 7.28 -11.82 -12.30
CA ARG A 101 8.28 -11.87 -11.22
C ARG A 101 7.68 -11.44 -9.87
N SER A 102 6.87 -10.36 -9.85
CA SER A 102 6.22 -9.92 -8.61
C SER A 102 5.23 -10.97 -8.07
N TYR A 103 4.50 -11.67 -8.93
CA TYR A 103 3.63 -12.77 -8.51
C TYR A 103 4.42 -13.94 -7.93
N MET A 104 5.54 -14.31 -8.55
CA MET A 104 6.40 -15.38 -8.02
C MET A 104 6.98 -14.99 -6.67
N ALA A 105 7.41 -13.73 -6.49
CA ALA A 105 7.88 -13.23 -5.19
C ALA A 105 6.76 -13.31 -4.12
N ILE A 106 5.50 -13.02 -4.45
CA ILE A 106 4.37 -13.17 -3.53
C ILE A 106 4.13 -14.63 -3.16
N ILE A 107 4.19 -15.53 -4.13
CA ILE A 107 3.95 -16.96 -3.93
C ILE A 107 5.08 -17.56 -3.08
N THR A 108 6.34 -17.32 -3.44
CA THR A 108 7.49 -17.84 -2.70
C THR A 108 7.55 -17.28 -1.27
N ALA A 109 7.24 -16.00 -1.08
CA ALA A 109 7.16 -15.41 0.26
C ALA A 109 6.15 -16.12 1.17
N ALA A 110 5.07 -16.67 0.63
CA ALA A 110 4.12 -17.43 1.44
C ALA A 110 4.65 -18.82 1.82
N HIS A 111 5.45 -19.46 0.95
CA HIS A 111 6.14 -20.71 1.26
C HIS A 111 7.21 -20.47 2.32
N THR A 112 8.05 -19.45 2.18
CA THR A 112 9.03 -19.04 3.21
C THR A 112 8.37 -18.78 4.57
N ALA A 113 7.23 -18.07 4.58
CA ALA A 113 6.48 -17.83 5.81
C ALA A 113 6.00 -19.14 6.46
N HIS A 114 5.55 -20.11 5.65
CA HIS A 114 5.11 -21.42 6.13
C HIS A 114 6.24 -22.20 6.77
N GLU A 115 7.40 -22.28 6.14
CA GLU A 115 8.62 -22.92 6.65
C GLU A 115 9.05 -22.33 8.01
N HIS A 116 8.98 -21.01 8.15
CA HIS A 116 9.28 -20.30 9.38
C HIS A 116 8.15 -20.30 10.43
N LYS A 117 7.09 -21.08 10.23
CA LYS A 117 5.92 -21.17 11.12
C LYS A 117 5.18 -19.82 11.31
N VAL A 118 5.28 -18.94 10.33
CA VAL A 118 4.46 -17.73 10.25
C VAL A 118 3.15 -18.10 9.54
N HIS A 119 2.05 -18.12 10.28
CA HIS A 119 0.78 -18.70 9.80
C HIS A 119 -0.06 -17.76 8.92
N THR A 120 0.42 -16.58 8.62
CA THR A 120 -0.28 -15.61 7.77
C THR A 120 0.49 -15.38 6.47
N PRO A 121 -0.16 -15.28 5.31
CA PRO A 121 0.51 -14.86 4.09
C PRO A 121 1.11 -13.46 4.31
N PRO A 122 2.42 -13.28 4.13
CA PRO A 122 3.07 -12.00 4.36
C PRO A 122 2.64 -10.93 3.35
N LEU A 123 2.26 -11.37 2.15
CA LEU A 123 1.81 -10.55 1.04
C LEU A 123 0.45 -11.07 0.55
N PHE A 124 -0.59 -10.26 0.62
CA PHE A 124 -1.95 -10.61 0.17
C PHE A 124 -2.72 -9.40 -0.39
N GLU A 125 -2.23 -8.20 -0.15
CA GLU A 125 -2.69 -6.97 -0.81
C GLU A 125 -1.60 -6.43 -1.72
N VAL A 126 -2.00 -5.91 -2.87
CA VAL A 126 -1.10 -5.25 -3.81
C VAL A 126 -1.73 -3.99 -4.38
N ILE A 127 -0.90 -2.99 -4.64
CA ILE A 127 -1.29 -1.72 -5.24
C ILE A 127 -1.08 -1.84 -6.76
N LEU A 128 -2.12 -1.55 -7.53
CA LEU A 128 -2.01 -1.36 -8.97
C LEU A 128 -1.90 0.14 -9.26
N PRO A 129 -0.72 0.64 -9.69
CA PRO A 129 -0.55 2.05 -10.04
C PRO A 129 -1.32 2.41 -11.32
N MET A 130 -1.53 3.70 -11.56
CA MET A 130 -2.16 4.24 -12.75
C MET A 130 -3.49 3.55 -13.11
N THR A 131 -4.28 3.20 -12.07
CA THR A 131 -5.56 2.52 -12.27
C THR A 131 -6.59 3.48 -12.86
N THR A 132 -7.08 3.18 -14.06
CA THR A 132 -8.09 3.97 -14.77
C THR A 132 -9.40 3.22 -15.00
N SER A 133 -9.43 1.90 -14.78
CA SER A 133 -10.65 1.10 -15.03
C SER A 133 -10.74 -0.17 -14.17
N ALA A 134 -11.97 -0.63 -13.95
CA ALA A 134 -12.25 -1.93 -13.32
C ALA A 134 -11.71 -3.11 -14.14
N LYS A 135 -11.62 -2.97 -15.47
CA LYS A 135 -11.08 -4.00 -16.35
C LYS A 135 -9.63 -4.31 -16.02
N GLN A 136 -8.81 -3.29 -15.72
CA GLN A 136 -7.43 -3.48 -15.30
C GLN A 136 -7.37 -4.34 -14.03
N LEU A 137 -8.12 -3.97 -12.99
CA LEU A 137 -8.16 -4.70 -11.71
C LEU A 137 -8.54 -6.18 -11.91
N ILE A 138 -9.60 -6.45 -12.67
CA ILE A 138 -10.05 -7.83 -12.94
C ILE A 138 -9.02 -8.62 -13.77
N THR A 139 -8.34 -7.97 -14.71
CA THR A 139 -7.28 -8.61 -15.50
C THR A 139 -6.12 -9.04 -14.62
N ILE A 140 -5.67 -8.18 -13.70
CA ILE A 140 -4.62 -8.51 -12.72
C ILE A 140 -5.06 -9.68 -11.81
N GLN A 141 -6.30 -9.68 -11.33
CA GLN A 141 -6.84 -10.80 -10.55
C GLN A 141 -6.82 -12.14 -11.31
N LYS A 142 -7.25 -12.13 -12.56
CA LYS A 142 -7.24 -13.35 -13.40
C LYS A 142 -5.83 -13.88 -13.63
N LYS A 143 -4.89 -12.99 -13.98
CA LYS A 143 -3.48 -13.35 -14.17
C LYS A 143 -2.86 -13.94 -12.89
N TYR A 144 -3.21 -13.44 -11.72
CA TYR A 144 -2.75 -14.02 -10.46
C TYR A 144 -3.34 -15.42 -10.22
N VAL A 145 -4.62 -15.62 -10.52
CA VAL A 145 -5.24 -16.97 -10.44
C VAL A 145 -4.53 -17.96 -11.38
N ASP A 146 -4.08 -17.51 -12.57
CA ASP A 146 -3.31 -18.35 -13.47
C ASP A 146 -1.90 -18.65 -12.93
N ALA A 147 -1.24 -17.67 -12.28
CA ALA A 147 0.03 -17.88 -11.58
C ALA A 147 -0.10 -18.92 -10.45
N LEU A 148 -1.22 -18.95 -9.73
CA LEU A 148 -1.49 -19.98 -8.70
C LEU A 148 -1.70 -21.40 -9.29
N LYS A 149 -2.13 -21.51 -10.54
CA LYS A 149 -2.16 -22.83 -11.22
C LYS A 149 -0.74 -23.32 -11.50
N PHE A 150 0.16 -22.42 -11.90
CA PHE A 150 1.56 -22.72 -12.10
C PHE A 150 2.26 -23.12 -10.79
N GLU A 151 2.00 -22.38 -9.67
CA GLU A 151 2.44 -22.79 -8.34
C GLU A 151 2.12 -24.23 -8.05
N LYS A 152 0.86 -24.62 -8.27
CA LYS A 152 0.38 -25.99 -8.04
C LYS A 152 1.14 -27.05 -8.87
N ALA A 153 1.64 -26.69 -10.01
CA ALA A 153 2.39 -27.62 -10.88
C ALA A 153 3.85 -27.82 -10.47
N ILE A 154 4.44 -26.86 -9.73
CA ILE A 154 5.86 -26.85 -9.38
C ILE A 154 6.10 -27.19 -7.91
N PHE A 155 5.26 -26.67 -6.99
CA PHE A 155 5.46 -26.87 -5.57
C PHE A 155 4.70 -28.12 -5.09
N GLU A 156 5.37 -28.98 -4.34
CA GLU A 156 4.77 -30.21 -3.77
C GLU A 156 3.69 -29.86 -2.75
N GLU A 157 3.94 -28.86 -1.92
CA GLU A 157 2.96 -28.39 -0.93
C GLU A 157 2.23 -27.14 -1.40
N ARG A 158 0.92 -27.15 -1.30
CA ARG A 158 0.07 -26.02 -1.63
C ARG A 158 -0.22 -25.16 -0.42
N ILE A 159 0.07 -23.86 -0.49
CA ILE A 159 -0.35 -22.91 0.53
C ILE A 159 -1.84 -22.60 0.39
N LYS A 160 -2.68 -23.26 1.17
CA LYS A 160 -4.17 -23.16 1.11
C LYS A 160 -4.73 -21.74 1.22
N ARG A 161 -3.94 -20.77 1.70
CA ARG A 161 -4.37 -19.39 1.92
C ARG A 161 -4.10 -18.44 0.74
N LEU A 162 -3.30 -18.86 -0.24
CA LEU A 162 -3.06 -18.13 -1.47
C LEU A 162 -4.20 -18.39 -2.47
N LYS A 163 -5.32 -17.70 -2.32
CA LYS A 163 -6.48 -17.90 -3.22
C LYS A 163 -6.70 -16.75 -4.19
N HIS A 164 -6.37 -15.56 -3.80
CA HIS A 164 -6.55 -14.31 -4.55
C HIS A 164 -5.76 -13.19 -3.86
N LEU A 165 -5.45 -12.15 -4.60
CA LEU A 165 -4.91 -10.91 -4.06
C LEU A 165 -6.04 -9.91 -3.81
N ASP A 166 -5.94 -9.14 -2.74
CA ASP A 166 -6.77 -7.96 -2.56
C ASP A 166 -6.10 -6.78 -3.30
N LEU A 167 -6.82 -6.19 -4.25
CA LEU A 167 -6.27 -5.10 -5.06
C LEU A 167 -6.61 -3.73 -4.49
N ILE A 168 -5.58 -2.91 -4.41
CA ILE A 168 -5.63 -1.50 -4.05
C ILE A 168 -5.49 -0.69 -5.34
N PRO A 169 -6.56 -0.09 -5.89
CA PRO A 169 -6.44 0.77 -7.04
C PRO A 169 -5.78 2.08 -6.63
N LEU A 170 -4.59 2.37 -7.17
CA LEU A 170 -3.95 3.68 -7.03
C LEU A 170 -4.37 4.55 -8.21
N ILE A 171 -5.03 5.66 -7.90
CA ILE A 171 -5.65 6.58 -8.86
C ILE A 171 -4.88 7.89 -8.82
N GLU A 172 -4.28 8.26 -9.93
CA GLU A 172 -3.26 9.32 -10.03
C GLU A 172 -3.74 10.55 -10.81
N GLY A 173 -4.70 10.42 -11.70
CA GLY A 173 -5.23 11.57 -12.46
C GLY A 173 -6.38 12.29 -11.75
N SER A 174 -6.41 13.62 -11.76
CA SER A 174 -7.49 14.43 -11.15
C SER A 174 -8.87 14.07 -11.70
N VAL A 175 -9.01 13.91 -13.02
CA VAL A 175 -10.26 13.51 -13.66
C VAL A 175 -10.67 12.10 -13.26
N THR A 176 -9.71 11.17 -13.23
CA THR A 176 -9.95 9.78 -12.83
C THR A 176 -10.36 9.68 -11.36
N LEU A 177 -9.81 10.53 -10.50
CA LEU A 177 -10.22 10.61 -9.08
C LEU A 177 -11.68 11.00 -8.95
N LEU A 178 -12.17 11.96 -9.73
CA LEU A 178 -13.59 12.35 -9.73
C LEU A 178 -14.50 11.24 -10.26
N ALA A 179 -14.03 10.42 -11.21
CA ALA A 179 -14.73 9.26 -11.76
C ALA A 179 -14.53 7.97 -10.96
N SER A 180 -13.74 7.98 -9.89
CA SER A 180 -13.28 6.79 -9.19
C SER A 180 -14.41 5.95 -8.57
N ARG A 181 -15.53 6.56 -8.15
CA ARG A 181 -16.72 5.81 -7.69
C ARG A 181 -17.22 4.80 -8.72
N LYS A 182 -17.30 5.21 -10.01
CA LYS A 182 -17.71 4.34 -11.11
C LYS A 182 -16.75 3.17 -11.27
N ILE A 183 -15.44 3.41 -11.17
CA ILE A 183 -14.42 2.38 -11.22
C ILE A 183 -14.63 1.35 -10.10
N LEU A 184 -14.88 1.81 -8.86
CA LEU A 184 -15.14 0.92 -7.73
C LEU A 184 -16.45 0.14 -7.87
N GLN A 185 -17.52 0.75 -8.39
CA GLN A 185 -18.79 0.08 -8.66
C GLN A 185 -18.64 -1.05 -9.69
N ASP A 186 -17.99 -0.74 -10.81
CA ASP A 186 -17.75 -1.72 -11.88
C ASP A 186 -16.82 -2.83 -11.41
N TYR A 187 -15.80 -2.51 -10.61
CA TYR A 187 -14.92 -3.51 -10.02
C TYR A 187 -15.66 -4.43 -9.05
N ALA A 188 -16.48 -3.89 -8.16
CA ALA A 188 -17.27 -4.68 -7.21
C ALA A 188 -18.26 -5.63 -7.93
N ALA A 189 -18.90 -5.15 -8.99
CA ALA A 189 -19.79 -5.96 -9.82
C ALA A 189 -19.04 -7.09 -10.55
N ALA A 190 -17.91 -6.75 -11.19
CA ALA A 190 -17.09 -7.72 -11.92
C ALA A 190 -16.44 -8.75 -10.96
N TYR A 191 -15.97 -8.32 -9.79
CA TYR A 191 -15.44 -9.20 -8.75
C TYR A 191 -16.49 -10.22 -8.27
N ARG A 192 -17.71 -9.73 -8.00
CA ARG A 192 -18.84 -10.63 -7.61
C ARG A 192 -19.15 -11.67 -8.70
N LYS A 193 -19.10 -11.25 -9.96
CA LYS A 193 -19.30 -12.16 -11.10
C LYS A 193 -18.20 -13.22 -11.20
N LEU A 194 -16.93 -12.81 -11.01
CA LEU A 194 -15.76 -13.67 -11.15
C LEU A 194 -15.63 -14.66 -9.98
N PHE A 195 -15.74 -14.17 -8.75
CA PHE A 195 -15.48 -14.97 -7.55
C PHE A 195 -16.73 -15.47 -6.83
N LYS A 196 -17.95 -15.17 -7.35
CA LYS A 196 -19.24 -15.54 -6.77
C LYS A 196 -19.43 -15.08 -5.32
N ARG A 197 -18.74 -14.03 -4.91
CA ARG A 197 -18.81 -13.43 -3.56
C ARG A 197 -18.66 -11.90 -3.63
N LYS A 198 -19.14 -11.20 -2.59
CA LYS A 198 -18.90 -9.75 -2.46
C LYS A 198 -17.44 -9.47 -2.08
N LEU A 199 -16.95 -8.30 -2.48
CA LEU A 199 -15.71 -7.75 -1.94
C LEU A 199 -15.85 -7.58 -0.43
N PRO A 200 -14.87 -8.02 0.38
CA PRO A 200 -14.93 -7.85 1.83
C PRO A 200 -14.74 -6.39 2.25
N TYR A 201 -13.98 -5.65 1.50
CA TYR A 201 -13.67 -4.22 1.66
C TYR A 201 -12.95 -3.69 0.42
N LEU A 202 -12.72 -2.37 0.39
CA LEU A 202 -11.87 -1.69 -0.61
C LEU A 202 -10.94 -0.71 0.08
N ARG A 203 -9.72 -0.56 -0.46
CA ARG A 203 -8.73 0.43 -0.04
C ARG A 203 -8.28 1.27 -1.25
N PRO A 204 -9.15 2.13 -1.83
CA PRO A 204 -8.72 2.96 -2.94
C PRO A 204 -7.63 3.93 -2.49
N PHE A 205 -6.60 4.07 -3.31
CA PHE A 205 -5.42 4.87 -3.02
C PHE A 205 -5.45 6.15 -3.87
N ILE A 206 -5.51 7.28 -3.21
CA ILE A 206 -5.55 8.62 -3.80
C ILE A 206 -4.12 9.14 -3.90
N ALA A 207 -3.60 9.40 -5.10
CA ALA A 207 -2.35 10.12 -5.29
C ALA A 207 -2.54 11.63 -5.03
N ARG A 208 -1.45 12.30 -4.64
CA ARG A 208 -1.44 13.76 -4.45
C ARG A 208 -0.38 14.46 -5.28
N SER A 209 0.77 13.79 -5.55
CA SER A 209 1.88 14.38 -6.32
C SER A 209 1.54 14.51 -7.78
N ASP A 210 1.17 13.41 -8.45
CA ASP A 210 0.91 13.38 -9.88
C ASP A 210 -0.26 14.28 -10.27
N PRO A 211 -1.43 14.25 -9.58
CA PRO A 211 -2.49 15.21 -9.85
C PRO A 211 -2.06 16.67 -9.71
N ALA A 212 -1.12 16.98 -8.79
CA ALA A 212 -0.65 18.36 -8.61
C ALA A 212 0.32 18.77 -9.71
N LEU A 213 1.12 17.86 -10.24
CA LEU A 213 2.01 18.12 -11.37
C LEU A 213 1.23 18.27 -12.68
N ASP A 214 0.21 17.45 -12.90
CA ASP A 214 -0.56 17.42 -14.14
C ASP A 214 -1.62 18.53 -14.23
N ALA A 215 -2.34 18.79 -13.13
CA ALA A 215 -3.52 19.65 -13.12
C ALA A 215 -3.44 20.82 -12.12
N GLY A 216 -2.31 20.98 -11.46
CA GLY A 216 -2.05 22.02 -10.47
C GLY A 216 -2.57 21.70 -9.07
N PHE A 217 -2.03 22.42 -8.10
CA PHE A 217 -2.24 22.19 -6.67
C PHE A 217 -3.70 22.21 -6.24
N VAL A 218 -4.47 23.23 -6.68
CA VAL A 218 -5.88 23.40 -6.29
C VAL A 218 -6.72 22.24 -6.82
N SER A 219 -6.55 21.87 -8.08
CA SER A 219 -7.22 20.74 -8.71
C SER A 219 -6.96 19.44 -7.97
N ALA A 220 -5.71 19.20 -7.61
CA ALA A 220 -5.31 18.01 -6.87
C ALA A 220 -5.92 17.94 -5.45
N VAL A 221 -6.06 19.08 -4.75
CA VAL A 221 -6.74 19.13 -3.46
C VAL A 221 -8.23 18.81 -3.60
N LEU A 222 -8.89 19.48 -4.55
CA LEU A 222 -10.34 19.36 -4.76
C LEU A 222 -10.72 17.96 -5.26
N SER A 223 -9.98 17.38 -6.20
CA SER A 223 -10.22 16.03 -6.70
C SER A 223 -10.02 14.96 -5.64
N ALA A 224 -8.99 15.09 -4.78
CA ALA A 224 -8.80 14.18 -3.67
C ALA A 224 -9.94 14.23 -2.64
N ARG A 225 -10.42 15.43 -2.30
CA ARG A 225 -11.58 15.61 -1.41
C ARG A 225 -12.88 15.12 -2.04
N GLY A 226 -13.06 15.37 -3.34
CA GLY A 226 -14.17 14.84 -4.11
C GLY A 226 -14.20 13.31 -4.12
N ALA A 227 -13.04 12.68 -4.36
CA ALA A 227 -12.91 11.23 -4.31
C ALA A 227 -13.29 10.65 -2.93
N LEU A 228 -12.85 11.26 -1.81
CA LEU A 228 -13.24 10.83 -0.47
C LEU A 228 -14.76 10.88 -0.27
N SER A 229 -15.43 11.94 -0.72
CA SER A 229 -16.89 12.05 -0.68
C SER A 229 -17.56 10.95 -1.51
N GLU A 230 -17.05 10.65 -2.70
CA GLU A 230 -17.57 9.61 -3.57
C GLU A 230 -17.37 8.21 -2.98
N TYR A 231 -16.26 7.95 -2.28
CA TYR A 231 -16.03 6.69 -1.58
C TYR A 231 -16.99 6.49 -0.41
N TYR A 232 -17.32 7.55 0.31
CA TYR A 232 -18.33 7.49 1.35
C TYR A 232 -19.73 7.19 0.80
N ARG A 233 -20.12 7.82 -0.33
CA ARG A 233 -21.37 7.52 -1.03
C ARG A 233 -21.42 6.08 -1.51
N PHE A 234 -20.34 5.59 -2.15
CA PHE A 234 -20.20 4.20 -2.55
C PHE A 234 -20.40 3.23 -1.39
N GLN A 235 -19.75 3.49 -0.25
CA GLN A 235 -19.90 2.65 0.94
C GLN A 235 -21.36 2.61 1.43
N LYS A 236 -22.04 3.74 1.46
CA LYS A 236 -23.47 3.81 1.86
C LYS A 236 -24.37 3.00 0.95
N GLU A 237 -24.17 3.10 -0.35
CA GLU A 237 -24.99 2.42 -1.36
C GLU A 237 -24.77 0.93 -1.41
N THR A 238 -23.51 0.49 -1.39
CA THR A 238 -23.15 -0.91 -1.62
C THR A 238 -23.03 -1.74 -0.35
N ARG A 239 -22.89 -1.08 0.81
CA ARG A 239 -22.53 -1.68 2.10
C ARG A 239 -21.17 -2.40 2.07
N ILE A 240 -20.30 -2.08 1.11
CA ILE A 240 -18.92 -2.54 1.07
C ILE A 240 -18.08 -1.52 1.85
N PRO A 241 -17.39 -1.93 2.93
CA PRO A 241 -16.51 -1.02 3.67
C PRO A 241 -15.41 -0.44 2.78
N VAL A 242 -15.17 0.86 2.88
CA VAL A 242 -14.11 1.54 2.14
C VAL A 242 -13.12 2.17 3.14
N TYR A 243 -11.85 1.91 2.93
CA TYR A 243 -10.75 2.39 3.76
C TYR A 243 -9.73 3.14 2.89
N PRO A 244 -9.99 4.42 2.55
CA PRO A 244 -9.14 5.15 1.62
C PRO A 244 -7.71 5.32 2.13
N ILE A 245 -6.75 5.15 1.22
CA ILE A 245 -5.35 5.49 1.39
C ILE A 245 -5.12 6.84 0.70
N ILE A 246 -4.26 7.68 1.25
CA ILE A 246 -3.80 8.89 0.56
C ILE A 246 -2.28 8.93 0.52
N GLY A 247 -1.72 9.12 -0.68
CA GLY A 247 -0.29 9.28 -0.93
C GLY A 247 0.14 10.72 -0.67
N VAL A 248 0.77 10.94 0.45
CA VAL A 248 1.15 12.29 0.89
C VAL A 248 2.61 12.35 1.30
N GLY A 249 3.23 13.49 1.07
CA GLY A 249 4.55 13.86 1.55
C GLY A 249 4.50 15.18 2.31
N SER A 250 5.67 15.64 2.79
CA SER A 250 5.80 16.84 3.63
C SER A 250 5.58 18.14 2.87
N LEU A 251 5.89 18.19 1.59
CA LEU A 251 5.71 19.37 0.75
C LEU A 251 4.21 19.65 0.49
N PRO A 252 3.79 20.92 0.41
CA PRO A 252 2.38 21.28 0.21
C PRO A 252 1.74 20.62 -1.02
N PHE A 253 2.42 20.61 -2.17
CA PHE A 253 1.87 19.97 -3.39
C PHE A 253 1.72 18.45 -3.24
N ARG A 254 2.49 17.82 -2.36
CA ARG A 254 2.37 16.40 -1.98
C ARG A 254 1.37 16.16 -0.84
N GLY A 255 0.59 17.15 -0.43
CA GLY A 255 -0.42 17.00 0.62
C GLY A 255 -0.03 17.57 1.97
N GLY A 256 1.23 17.95 2.20
CA GLY A 256 1.70 18.71 3.36
C GLY A 256 1.63 17.96 4.69
N LEU A 257 1.77 16.62 4.71
CA LEU A 257 1.79 15.84 5.94
C LEU A 257 3.21 15.75 6.52
N SER A 258 3.38 16.30 7.70
CA SER A 258 4.58 16.21 8.53
C SER A 258 4.22 15.94 9.98
N PRO A 259 5.17 15.62 10.87
CA PRO A 259 4.92 15.51 12.30
C PRO A 259 4.29 16.75 12.95
N LEU A 260 4.42 17.92 12.33
CA LEU A 260 3.94 19.20 12.83
C LEU A 260 2.58 19.63 12.24
N THR A 261 2.13 19.01 11.16
CA THR A 261 0.94 19.44 10.39
C THR A 261 -0.23 18.46 10.45
N ILE A 262 -0.22 17.48 11.34
CA ILE A 262 -1.23 16.43 11.44
C ILE A 262 -2.65 17.01 11.59
N ASP A 263 -2.84 18.03 12.40
CA ASP A 263 -4.18 18.61 12.66
C ASP A 263 -4.79 19.23 11.40
N SER A 264 -4.03 20.05 10.70
CA SER A 264 -4.48 20.66 9.44
C SER A 264 -4.71 19.61 8.36
N PHE A 265 -3.85 18.60 8.29
CA PHE A 265 -4.00 17.47 7.37
C PHE A 265 -5.28 16.69 7.64
N MET A 266 -5.53 16.27 8.87
CA MET A 266 -6.72 15.53 9.29
C MET A 266 -8.02 16.31 9.01
N LYS A 267 -8.00 17.63 9.21
CA LYS A 267 -9.12 18.52 8.88
C LYS A 267 -9.39 18.58 7.37
N ASN A 268 -8.34 18.57 6.56
CA ASN A 268 -8.45 18.69 5.10
C ASN A 268 -8.86 17.38 4.41
N TYR A 269 -8.47 16.23 4.97
CA TYR A 269 -8.68 14.90 4.38
C TYR A 269 -9.43 13.97 5.33
N SER A 270 -10.55 14.46 5.86
CA SER A 270 -11.44 13.65 6.70
C SER A 270 -11.94 12.41 5.97
N GLY A 271 -12.02 11.27 6.66
CA GLY A 271 -12.42 9.98 6.10
C GLY A 271 -11.27 9.13 5.54
N VAL A 272 -10.05 9.65 5.46
CA VAL A 272 -8.86 8.84 5.14
C VAL A 272 -8.59 7.85 6.28
N ARG A 273 -8.15 6.64 5.92
CA ARG A 273 -7.84 5.55 6.89
C ARG A 273 -6.37 5.19 6.94
N THR A 274 -5.64 5.40 5.85
CA THR A 274 -4.21 5.15 5.77
C THR A 274 -3.52 6.35 5.12
N VAL A 275 -2.41 6.79 5.69
CA VAL A 275 -1.55 7.84 5.13
C VAL A 275 -0.17 7.28 4.82
N THR A 276 0.46 7.74 3.75
CA THR A 276 1.87 7.42 3.50
C THR A 276 2.78 8.21 4.43
N ILE A 277 3.84 7.56 4.87
CA ILE A 277 4.91 8.12 5.71
C ILE A 277 6.19 8.08 4.87
N GLN A 278 6.42 9.14 4.10
CA GLN A 278 7.55 9.26 3.18
C GLN A 278 8.86 9.59 3.93
N SER A 279 9.99 9.59 3.22
CA SER A 279 11.32 9.77 3.81
C SER A 279 11.48 11.10 4.55
N ALA A 280 11.03 12.22 3.99
CA ALA A 280 11.10 13.52 4.67
C ALA A 280 10.33 13.54 6.00
N PHE A 281 9.16 12.88 6.08
CA PHE A 281 8.44 12.73 7.36
C PHE A 281 9.29 11.96 8.39
N ARG A 282 10.03 10.93 7.95
CA ARG A 282 10.78 10.01 8.81
C ARG A 282 12.13 10.55 9.24
N TYR A 283 12.80 11.36 8.37
CA TYR A 283 14.21 11.66 8.52
C TYR A 283 14.53 13.15 8.73
N ASP A 284 13.65 14.08 8.32
CA ASP A 284 13.87 15.52 8.51
C ASP A 284 13.52 16.01 9.92
N TYR A 285 12.98 15.13 10.76
CA TYR A 285 12.51 15.47 12.11
C TYR A 285 13.16 14.58 13.16
N PRO A 286 13.30 15.06 14.41
CA PRO A 286 13.79 14.24 15.52
C PRO A 286 12.98 12.94 15.65
N ARG A 287 13.66 11.80 15.73
CA ARG A 287 13.06 10.46 15.77
C ARG A 287 11.94 10.33 16.81
N SER A 288 12.14 10.91 18.00
CA SER A 288 11.11 10.89 19.07
C SER A 288 9.81 11.59 18.65
N LEU A 289 9.90 12.68 17.90
CA LEU A 289 8.76 13.40 17.35
C LEU A 289 8.03 12.55 16.28
N VAL A 290 8.81 11.93 15.39
CA VAL A 290 8.28 11.02 14.35
C VAL A 290 7.51 9.87 14.97
N ILE A 291 8.07 9.20 15.98
CA ILE A 291 7.40 8.08 16.69
C ILE A 291 6.09 8.54 17.33
N ARG A 292 6.09 9.71 18.01
CA ARG A 292 4.85 10.27 18.59
C ARG A 292 3.81 10.58 17.53
N ALA A 293 4.22 11.15 16.40
CA ALA A 293 3.36 11.49 15.28
C ALA A 293 2.72 10.23 14.65
N ILE A 294 3.51 9.18 14.38
CA ILE A 294 3.01 7.90 13.86
C ILE A 294 2.03 7.25 14.84
N LYS A 295 2.36 7.23 16.13
CA LYS A 295 1.46 6.73 17.18
C LYS A 295 0.16 7.53 17.26
N ARG A 296 0.22 8.85 17.07
CA ARG A 296 -0.96 9.73 17.02
C ARG A 296 -1.84 9.38 15.81
N LEU A 297 -1.27 9.32 14.62
CA LEU A 297 -1.98 8.91 13.39
C LEU A 297 -2.65 7.54 13.56
N GLY A 298 -1.94 6.57 14.14
CA GLY A 298 -2.47 5.24 14.44
C GLY A 298 -3.70 5.22 15.35
N ARG A 299 -3.88 6.23 16.22
CA ARG A 299 -5.04 6.37 17.10
C ARG A 299 -6.18 7.16 16.48
N GLU A 300 -5.85 8.21 15.73
CA GLU A 300 -6.82 9.22 15.28
C GLU A 300 -7.46 8.85 13.93
N LEU A 301 -6.67 8.40 12.94
CA LEU A 301 -7.20 8.01 11.62
C LEU A 301 -8.32 6.95 11.67
N PRO A 302 -8.23 5.88 12.50
CA PRO A 302 -9.31 4.91 12.60
C PRO A 302 -10.63 5.48 13.15
N ARG A 303 -10.57 6.60 13.85
CA ARG A 303 -11.72 7.24 14.50
C ARG A 303 -12.27 8.43 13.71
N ALA A 304 -11.51 8.91 12.74
CA ALA A 304 -11.92 10.03 11.89
C ALA A 304 -13.18 9.63 11.10
N LYS A 305 -14.23 10.46 11.20
CA LYS A 305 -15.46 10.29 10.41
C LYS A 305 -15.25 10.93 9.05
N PRO A 306 -15.83 10.35 7.98
CA PRO A 306 -15.85 10.96 6.66
C PRO A 306 -16.60 12.27 6.63
#